data_ea53d71493951ce8a4c58fbd221c34fa
#
_entry.id   ea53d71493951ce8a4c58fbd221c34fa
#
_cell.length_a   1.000
_cell.length_b   1.000
_cell.length_c   1.000
_cell.angle_alpha   90.00
_cell.angle_beta   90.00
_cell.angle_gamma   90.00
#
_symmetry.space_group_name_H-M   'P 1'
#
loop_
_entity.id
_entity.type
_entity.pdbx_description
1 polymer ?
#
loop_
_entity_poly.entity_id
_entity_poly.type
_entity_poly.pdbx_seq_one_letter_code
_entity_poly.pdbx_strand_id
1 'polypeptide(L)'
;MGIDDQSVNLDDIFKRYYPSIMRRSALLTIIGLLEHEVEKFCISYSKRHTTNISLNDLKGMGFERGHRFIKKVVGLRNSKAFPEITKIIKLRNSCAHNDARLVSNDNQEIPEIVRLLDQYPNLLERDGNQVLFNEGALVTFLNVFEDYIKEIEAHISPPRQVPKLLP
;
A
#
# COMPACT_ATOMS: atom_id res chain seq x y z
N MET A 1 25.27 40.22 17.38
CA MET A 1 24.35 39.31 16.70
C MET A 1 24.95 37.91 16.82
N GLY A 2 24.50 37.14 17.82
CA GLY A 2 24.94 35.75 17.99
C GLY A 2 24.32 34.91 16.90
N ILE A 3 25.15 34.24 16.11
CA ILE A 3 24.72 33.13 15.27
C ILE A 3 24.41 32.01 16.27
N ASP A 4 23.13 31.74 16.44
CA ASP A 4 22.66 30.58 17.23
C ASP A 4 23.18 29.34 16.52
N ASP A 5 24.20 28.72 17.12
CA ASP A 5 24.83 27.50 16.61
C ASP A 5 23.84 26.35 16.85
N GLN A 6 22.83 26.23 15.96
CA GLN A 6 22.00 25.05 15.92
C GLN A 6 22.93 23.89 15.51
N SER A 7 23.50 23.24 16.51
CA SER A 7 24.31 22.05 16.31
C SER A 7 23.44 21.01 15.59
N VAL A 8 23.69 20.84 14.28
CA VAL A 8 23.05 19.83 13.47
C VAL A 8 23.40 18.48 14.06
N ASN A 9 22.43 17.76 14.60
CA ASN A 9 22.65 16.41 15.13
C ASN A 9 22.83 15.43 13.97
N LEU A 10 24.08 15.24 13.54
CA LEU A 10 24.43 14.34 12.46
C LEU A 10 24.00 12.89 12.76
N ASP A 11 24.07 12.47 14.03
CA ASP A 11 23.64 11.14 14.45
C ASP A 11 22.16 10.92 14.18
N ASP A 12 21.31 11.89 14.47
CA ASP A 12 19.87 11.81 14.21
C ASP A 12 19.59 11.76 12.70
N ILE A 13 20.30 12.57 11.93
CA ILE A 13 20.17 12.56 10.46
C ILE A 13 20.50 11.18 9.89
N PHE A 14 21.65 10.60 10.25
CA PHE A 14 22.11 9.35 9.64
C PHE A 14 21.45 8.10 10.23
N LYS A 15 21.04 8.12 11.49
CA LYS A 15 20.44 6.96 12.16
C LYS A 15 18.92 6.91 12.04
N ARG A 16 18.25 8.04 11.84
CA ARG A 16 16.78 8.13 11.88
C ARG A 16 16.20 8.67 10.56
N TYR A 17 16.57 9.88 10.15
CA TYR A 17 15.96 10.50 8.96
C TYR A 17 16.39 9.84 7.66
N TYR A 18 17.66 9.64 7.42
CA TYR A 18 18.16 9.06 6.17
C TYR A 18 17.62 7.64 5.92
N PRO A 19 17.63 6.71 6.89
CA PRO A 19 16.99 5.41 6.71
C PRO A 19 15.48 5.49 6.44
N SER A 20 14.78 6.45 7.06
CA SER A 20 13.37 6.71 6.77
C SER A 20 13.15 7.15 5.32
N ILE A 21 13.95 8.07 4.80
CA ILE A 21 13.88 8.52 3.39
C ILE A 21 14.10 7.36 2.44
N MET A 22 15.07 6.48 2.71
CA MET A 22 15.32 5.28 1.90
C MET A 22 14.12 4.34 1.89
N ARG A 23 13.48 4.11 3.05
CA ARG A 23 12.27 3.28 3.17
C ARG A 23 11.07 3.91 2.43
N ARG A 24 10.89 5.23 2.50
CA ARG A 24 9.86 5.95 1.72
C ARG A 24 10.06 5.73 0.22
N SER A 25 11.28 5.87 -0.29
CA SER A 25 11.62 5.64 -1.69
C SER A 25 11.35 4.20 -2.12
N ALA A 26 11.69 3.23 -1.28
CA ALA A 26 11.39 1.82 -1.53
C ALA A 26 9.87 1.57 -1.57
N LEU A 27 9.07 2.20 -0.70
CA LEU A 27 7.61 2.08 -0.72
C LEU A 27 7.02 2.55 -2.06
N LEU A 28 7.55 3.63 -2.65
CA LEU A 28 7.10 4.12 -3.97
C LEU A 28 7.27 3.03 -5.03
N THR A 29 8.43 2.39 -5.05
CA THR A 29 8.75 1.32 -5.99
C THR A 29 7.89 0.08 -5.77
N ILE A 30 7.71 -0.34 -4.51
CA ILE A 30 6.91 -1.52 -4.13
C ILE A 30 5.44 -1.34 -4.58
N ILE A 31 4.84 -0.18 -4.31
CA ILE A 31 3.46 0.09 -4.74
C ILE A 31 3.35 0.14 -6.26
N GLY A 32 4.31 0.78 -6.95
CA GLY A 32 4.33 0.78 -8.42
C GLY A 32 4.39 -0.63 -9.01
N LEU A 33 5.17 -1.51 -8.43
CA LEU A 33 5.23 -2.92 -8.83
C LEU A 33 3.91 -3.65 -8.55
N LEU A 34 3.32 -3.46 -7.38
CA LEU A 34 2.01 -4.04 -7.04
C LEU A 34 0.92 -3.59 -8.03
N GLU A 35 0.85 -2.31 -8.33
CA GLU A 35 -0.10 -1.75 -9.31
C GLU A 35 0.07 -2.41 -10.68
N HIS A 36 1.32 -2.55 -11.14
CA HIS A 36 1.63 -3.18 -12.42
C HIS A 36 1.24 -4.67 -12.46
N GLU A 37 1.55 -5.43 -11.41
CA GLU A 37 1.19 -6.86 -11.36
C GLU A 37 -0.33 -7.07 -11.27
N VAL A 38 -1.05 -6.23 -10.53
CA VAL A 38 -2.51 -6.26 -10.49
C VAL A 38 -3.11 -5.91 -11.87
N GLU A 39 -2.54 -4.94 -12.59
CA GLU A 39 -2.96 -4.61 -13.95
C GLU A 39 -2.75 -5.77 -14.92
N LYS A 40 -1.57 -6.39 -14.91
CA LYS A 40 -1.26 -7.60 -15.70
C LYS A 40 -2.24 -8.73 -15.42
N PHE A 41 -2.52 -8.96 -14.13
CA PHE A 41 -3.50 -9.96 -13.72
C PHE A 41 -4.88 -9.67 -14.35
N CYS A 42 -5.38 -8.45 -14.22
CA CYS A 42 -6.68 -8.04 -14.77
C CYS A 42 -6.76 -8.25 -16.30
N ILE A 43 -5.72 -7.82 -17.02
CA ILE A 43 -5.63 -8.00 -18.48
C ILE A 43 -5.61 -9.49 -18.86
N SER A 44 -4.80 -10.28 -18.16
CA SER A 44 -4.69 -11.72 -18.39
C SER A 44 -5.99 -12.46 -18.08
N TYR A 45 -6.67 -12.08 -17.02
CA TYR A 45 -7.97 -12.62 -16.62
C TYR A 45 -9.03 -12.34 -17.68
N SER A 46 -9.14 -11.08 -18.17
CA SER A 46 -10.07 -10.71 -19.24
C SER A 46 -9.88 -11.53 -20.51
N LYS A 47 -8.63 -11.77 -20.92
CA LYS A 47 -8.31 -12.58 -22.11
C LYS A 47 -8.73 -14.03 -21.96
N ARG A 48 -8.59 -14.63 -20.77
CA ARG A 48 -8.90 -16.04 -20.52
C ARG A 48 -10.39 -16.32 -20.36
N HIS A 49 -11.13 -15.37 -19.81
CA HIS A 49 -12.52 -15.54 -19.41
C HIS A 49 -13.53 -14.80 -20.31
N THR A 50 -13.06 -14.16 -21.40
CA THR A 50 -13.90 -13.42 -22.38
C THR A 50 -14.90 -12.50 -21.67
N THR A 51 -14.38 -11.58 -20.86
CA THR A 51 -15.20 -10.68 -20.05
C THR A 51 -15.77 -9.53 -20.88
N ASN A 52 -17.00 -9.11 -20.60
CA ASN A 52 -17.64 -7.97 -21.26
C ASN A 52 -17.14 -6.61 -20.73
N ILE A 53 -16.35 -6.60 -19.67
CA ILE A 53 -15.82 -5.40 -19.04
C ILE A 53 -14.29 -5.52 -19.07
N SER A 54 -13.64 -4.54 -19.68
CA SER A 54 -12.18 -4.40 -19.65
C SER A 54 -11.73 -3.50 -18.49
N LEU A 55 -10.45 -3.54 -18.18
CA LEU A 55 -9.88 -2.66 -17.15
C LEU A 55 -10.06 -1.18 -17.52
N ASN A 56 -10.03 -0.85 -18.83
CA ASN A 56 -10.17 0.53 -19.32
C ASN A 56 -11.59 1.09 -19.21
N ASP A 57 -12.59 0.23 -19.06
CA ASP A 57 -13.99 0.65 -18.86
C ASP A 57 -14.26 1.09 -17.41
N LEU A 58 -13.29 0.91 -16.52
CA LEU A 58 -13.43 1.21 -15.10
C LEU A 58 -12.78 2.54 -14.74
N LYS A 59 -13.52 3.35 -13.96
CA LYS A 59 -13.00 4.60 -13.40
C LYS A 59 -11.94 4.33 -12.33
N GLY A 60 -11.07 5.30 -12.09
CA GLY A 60 -9.99 5.25 -11.13
C GLY A 60 -8.63 5.07 -11.80
N MET A 61 -7.58 5.08 -11.00
CA MET A 61 -6.20 4.91 -11.46
C MET A 61 -5.47 3.91 -10.59
N GLY A 62 -4.37 3.35 -11.11
CA GLY A 62 -3.46 2.47 -10.39
C GLY A 62 -4.19 1.31 -9.72
N PHE A 63 -3.82 1.04 -8.48
CA PHE A 63 -4.33 -0.08 -7.69
C PHE A 63 -5.86 -0.04 -7.52
N GLU A 64 -6.47 1.14 -7.33
CA GLU A 64 -7.91 1.26 -7.12
C GLU A 64 -8.70 0.75 -8.33
N ARG A 65 -8.26 1.09 -9.56
CA ARG A 65 -8.89 0.61 -10.79
C ARG A 65 -8.78 -0.91 -10.91
N GLY A 66 -7.59 -1.46 -10.61
CA GLY A 66 -7.38 -2.91 -10.59
C GLY A 66 -8.29 -3.61 -9.57
N HIS A 67 -8.39 -3.07 -8.35
CA HIS A 67 -9.29 -3.62 -7.34
C HIS A 67 -10.76 -3.56 -7.76
N ARG A 68 -11.20 -2.49 -8.42
CA ARG A 68 -12.57 -2.39 -8.96
C ARG A 68 -12.84 -3.48 -10.00
N PHE A 69 -11.86 -3.81 -10.84
CA PHE A 69 -11.95 -4.93 -11.77
C PHE A 69 -12.08 -6.25 -11.02
N ILE A 70 -11.20 -6.51 -10.06
CA ILE A 70 -11.22 -7.72 -9.24
C ILE A 70 -12.55 -7.88 -8.53
N LYS A 71 -13.11 -6.81 -7.98
CA LYS A 71 -14.42 -6.83 -7.32
C LYS A 71 -15.59 -7.10 -8.29
N LYS A 72 -15.59 -6.47 -9.47
CA LYS A 72 -16.74 -6.51 -10.39
C LYS A 72 -16.70 -7.68 -11.37
N VAL A 73 -15.50 -8.05 -11.83
CA VAL A 73 -15.32 -9.02 -12.91
C VAL A 73 -14.84 -10.36 -12.36
N VAL A 74 -13.83 -10.35 -11.48
CA VAL A 74 -13.36 -11.59 -10.82
C VAL A 74 -14.34 -12.05 -9.76
N GLY A 75 -15.06 -11.14 -9.09
CA GLY A 75 -16.09 -11.44 -8.11
C GLY A 75 -15.64 -11.41 -6.65
N LEU A 76 -14.40 -11.03 -6.35
CA LEU A 76 -13.90 -10.86 -4.98
C LEU A 76 -14.51 -9.60 -4.36
N ARG A 77 -15.71 -9.73 -3.77
CA ARG A 77 -16.49 -8.59 -3.27
C ARG A 77 -15.94 -8.00 -1.98
N ASN A 78 -15.42 -8.84 -1.09
CA ASN A 78 -14.99 -8.47 0.25
C ASN A 78 -13.54 -8.93 0.46
N SER A 79 -12.59 -8.03 0.22
CA SER A 79 -11.19 -8.23 0.57
C SER A 79 -10.93 -7.67 1.97
N LYS A 80 -10.29 -8.44 2.84
CA LYS A 80 -9.89 -8.00 4.19
C LYS A 80 -8.65 -7.11 4.14
N ALA A 81 -7.76 -7.37 3.19
CA ALA A 81 -6.52 -6.62 3.03
C ALA A 81 -6.73 -5.26 2.33
N PHE A 82 -7.74 -5.12 1.45
CA PHE A 82 -7.94 -3.90 0.66
C PHE A 82 -8.07 -2.60 1.47
N PRO A 83 -8.82 -2.53 2.58
CA PRO A 83 -8.92 -1.32 3.39
C PRO A 83 -7.56 -0.85 3.93
N GLU A 84 -6.68 -1.81 4.28
CA GLU A 84 -5.34 -1.51 4.76
C GLU A 84 -4.44 -1.01 3.64
N ILE A 85 -4.47 -1.67 2.49
CA ILE A 85 -3.73 -1.23 1.28
C ILE A 85 -4.13 0.20 0.91
N THR A 86 -5.39 0.56 1.02
CA THR A 86 -5.86 1.92 0.72
C THR A 86 -5.18 2.97 1.62
N LYS A 87 -5.01 2.69 2.91
CA LYS A 87 -4.28 3.56 3.82
C LYS A 87 -2.80 3.67 3.45
N ILE A 88 -2.16 2.52 3.15
CA ILE A 88 -0.75 2.49 2.72
C ILE A 88 -0.54 3.28 1.43
N ILE A 89 -1.47 3.19 0.47
CA ILE A 89 -1.43 3.99 -0.77
C ILE A 89 -1.55 5.49 -0.47
N LYS A 90 -2.38 5.91 0.50
CA LYS A 90 -2.46 7.30 0.92
C LYS A 90 -1.13 7.80 1.49
N LEU A 91 -0.48 7.00 2.34
CA LEU A 91 0.85 7.31 2.86
C LEU A 91 1.89 7.37 1.74
N ARG A 92 1.89 6.41 0.82
CA ARG A 92 2.77 6.43 -0.37
C ARG A 92 2.58 7.69 -1.20
N ASN A 93 1.34 8.11 -1.42
CA ASN A 93 1.06 9.32 -2.19
C ASN A 93 1.57 10.57 -1.46
N SER A 94 1.46 10.62 -0.14
CA SER A 94 2.09 11.67 0.65
C SER A 94 3.62 11.63 0.54
N CYS A 95 4.25 10.44 0.55
CA CYS A 95 5.69 10.32 0.31
C CYS A 95 6.11 10.85 -1.07
N ALA A 96 5.29 10.62 -2.11
CA ALA A 96 5.61 11.02 -3.48
C ALA A 96 5.45 12.54 -3.72
N HIS A 97 4.47 13.16 -3.10
CA HIS A 97 4.02 14.51 -3.47
C HIS A 97 4.08 15.53 -2.34
N ASN A 98 4.27 15.10 -1.11
CA ASN A 98 4.15 15.95 0.07
C ASN A 98 5.15 15.57 1.19
N ASP A 99 6.30 15.03 0.82
CA ASP A 99 7.39 14.67 1.75
C ASP A 99 6.94 13.84 2.97
N ALA A 100 6.06 12.87 2.73
CA ALA A 100 5.46 12.02 3.77
C ALA A 100 4.73 12.79 4.89
N ARG A 101 4.17 13.96 4.57
CA ARG A 101 3.38 14.73 5.53
C ARG A 101 2.05 14.02 5.82
N LEU A 102 1.67 14.06 7.08
CA LEU A 102 0.37 13.55 7.54
C LEU A 102 -0.77 14.56 7.37
N VAL A 103 -0.45 15.77 6.86
CA VAL A 103 -1.41 16.84 6.58
C VAL A 103 -1.53 17.09 5.09
N SER A 104 -2.73 17.47 4.65
CA SER A 104 -3.01 17.92 3.28
C SER A 104 -2.46 19.33 3.03
N ASN A 105 -2.59 19.82 1.78
CA ASN A 105 -2.21 21.19 1.43
C ASN A 105 -3.02 22.25 2.22
N ASP A 106 -4.24 21.90 2.66
CA ASP A 106 -5.09 22.75 3.49
C ASP A 106 -4.78 22.60 4.99
N ASN A 107 -3.65 22.00 5.32
CA ASN A 107 -3.16 21.77 6.67
C ASN A 107 -4.11 20.92 7.55
N GLN A 108 -4.94 20.09 6.93
CA GLN A 108 -5.82 19.14 7.62
C GLN A 108 -5.16 17.75 7.67
N GLU A 109 -5.25 17.08 8.80
CA GLU A 109 -4.75 15.71 8.93
C GLU A 109 -5.43 14.76 7.95
N ILE A 110 -4.64 13.87 7.35
CA ILE A 110 -5.12 12.82 6.45
C ILE A 110 -5.50 11.61 7.31
N PRO A 111 -6.81 11.32 7.47
CA PRO A 111 -7.27 10.33 8.46
C PRO A 111 -6.69 8.93 8.25
N GLU A 112 -6.46 8.53 7.00
CA GLU A 112 -5.88 7.23 6.67
C GLU A 112 -4.44 7.10 7.16
N ILE A 113 -3.65 8.18 7.08
CA ILE A 113 -2.25 8.19 7.55
C ILE A 113 -2.22 8.18 9.08
N VAL A 114 -3.10 8.97 9.72
CA VAL A 114 -3.21 8.97 11.19
C VAL A 114 -3.57 7.58 11.71
N ARG A 115 -4.53 6.91 11.08
CA ARG A 115 -4.90 5.52 11.44
C ARG A 115 -3.75 4.52 11.26
N LEU A 116 -2.86 4.72 10.26
CA LEU A 116 -1.67 3.89 10.12
C LEU A 116 -0.67 4.11 11.26
N LEU A 117 -0.47 5.36 11.67
CA LEU A 117 0.39 5.68 12.82
C LEU A 117 -0.14 5.01 14.09
N ASP A 118 -1.45 5.10 14.35
CA ASP A 118 -2.09 4.47 15.51
C ASP A 118 -1.99 2.93 15.45
N GLN A 119 -2.11 2.36 14.26
CA GLN A 119 -2.08 0.91 14.05
C GLN A 119 -0.66 0.34 14.13
N TYR A 120 0.34 1.11 13.74
CA TYR A 120 1.74 0.68 13.65
C TYR A 120 2.70 1.61 14.42
N PRO A 121 2.48 1.88 15.73
CA PRO A 121 3.23 2.88 16.48
C PRO A 121 4.73 2.59 16.62
N ASN A 122 5.14 1.32 16.45
CA ASN A 122 6.55 0.93 16.48
C ASN A 122 7.22 0.98 15.08
N LEU A 123 6.43 1.04 14.02
CA LEU A 123 6.89 0.98 12.62
C LEU A 123 6.82 2.34 11.94
N LEU A 124 5.90 3.18 12.36
CA LEU A 124 5.70 4.53 11.88
C LEU A 124 5.74 5.50 13.05
N GLU A 125 6.48 6.57 12.91
CA GLU A 125 6.65 7.57 13.94
C GLU A 125 6.20 8.94 13.41
N ARG A 126 5.48 9.69 14.25
CA ARG A 126 5.13 11.08 13.96
C ARG A 126 6.26 11.99 14.39
N ASP A 127 6.82 12.74 13.45
CA ASP A 127 7.79 13.79 13.69
C ASP A 127 7.26 15.11 13.16
N GLY A 128 6.69 15.91 14.06
CA GLY A 128 5.93 17.09 13.68
C GLY A 128 4.78 16.74 12.72
N ASN A 129 4.88 17.20 11.48
CA ASN A 129 3.92 16.91 10.42
C ASN A 129 4.38 15.82 9.46
N GLN A 130 5.53 15.20 9.69
CA GLN A 130 6.07 14.12 8.84
C GLN A 130 5.87 12.75 9.48
N VAL A 131 5.88 11.72 8.65
CA VAL A 131 5.90 10.32 9.04
C VAL A 131 7.29 9.77 8.79
N LEU A 132 7.95 9.31 9.84
CA LEU A 132 9.19 8.55 9.76
C LEU A 132 8.88 7.05 9.72
N PHE A 133 9.64 6.34 8.91
CA PHE A 133 9.52 4.89 8.74
C PHE A 133 10.63 4.20 9.53
N ASN A 134 10.25 3.41 10.51
CA ASN A 134 11.16 2.58 11.29
C ASN A 134 11.46 1.25 10.60
N GLU A 135 12.39 0.51 11.14
CA GLU A 135 12.71 -0.84 10.68
C GLU A 135 11.48 -1.75 10.77
N GLY A 136 11.30 -2.63 9.79
CA GLY A 136 10.15 -3.54 9.71
C GLY A 136 8.91 -2.97 9.01
N ALA A 137 8.77 -1.65 8.85
CA ALA A 137 7.59 -1.04 8.22
C ALA A 137 7.30 -1.61 6.82
N LEU A 138 8.32 -1.67 5.97
CA LEU A 138 8.17 -2.18 4.60
C LEU A 138 7.81 -3.67 4.56
N VAL A 139 8.40 -4.47 5.44
CA VAL A 139 8.10 -5.91 5.53
C VAL A 139 6.65 -6.12 5.94
N THR A 140 6.17 -5.35 6.91
CA THR A 140 4.76 -5.40 7.33
C THR A 140 3.82 -5.03 6.19
N PHE A 141 4.12 -3.98 5.42
CA PHE A 141 3.31 -3.60 4.27
C PHE A 141 3.33 -4.65 3.16
N LEU A 142 4.49 -5.27 2.90
CA LEU A 142 4.59 -6.39 1.97
C LEU A 142 3.70 -7.57 2.37
N ASN A 143 3.61 -7.90 3.67
CA ASN A 143 2.71 -8.95 4.16
C ASN A 143 1.23 -8.62 3.86
N VAL A 144 0.83 -7.35 4.01
CA VAL A 144 -0.54 -6.93 3.65
C VAL A 144 -0.81 -7.11 2.15
N PHE A 145 0.17 -6.82 1.30
CA PHE A 145 0.05 -7.02 -0.15
C PHE A 145 0.01 -8.51 -0.50
N GLU A 146 0.82 -9.32 0.15
CA GLU A 146 0.82 -10.78 -0.01
C GLU A 146 -0.55 -11.35 0.37
N ASP A 147 -1.12 -10.92 1.48
CA ASP A 147 -2.44 -11.36 1.92
C ASP A 147 -3.52 -11.02 0.89
N TYR A 148 -3.45 -9.83 0.28
CA TYR A 148 -4.36 -9.46 -0.81
C TYR A 148 -4.24 -10.38 -2.03
N ILE A 149 -3.02 -10.73 -2.43
CA ILE A 149 -2.79 -11.65 -3.55
C ILE A 149 -3.33 -13.04 -3.20
N LYS A 150 -3.09 -13.53 -1.98
CA LYS A 150 -3.65 -14.80 -1.49
C LYS A 150 -5.19 -14.82 -1.50
N GLU A 151 -5.83 -13.71 -1.15
CA GLU A 151 -7.29 -13.59 -1.25
C GLU A 151 -7.78 -13.75 -2.69
N ILE A 152 -7.09 -13.15 -3.67
CA ILE A 152 -7.40 -13.29 -5.09
C ILE A 152 -7.20 -14.75 -5.52
N GLU A 153 -6.05 -15.34 -5.22
CA GLU A 153 -5.72 -16.72 -5.58
C GLU A 153 -6.72 -17.71 -5.00
N ALA A 154 -7.06 -17.57 -3.72
CA ALA A 154 -8.05 -18.43 -3.07
C ALA A 154 -9.45 -18.30 -3.71
N HIS A 155 -9.80 -17.11 -4.21
CA HIS A 155 -11.09 -16.87 -4.85
C HIS A 155 -11.19 -17.48 -6.24
N ILE A 156 -10.10 -17.46 -7.03
CA ILE A 156 -10.07 -17.98 -8.41
C ILE A 156 -9.73 -19.48 -8.48
N SER A 157 -9.13 -20.03 -7.43
CA SER A 157 -8.79 -21.46 -7.38
C SER A 157 -10.06 -22.28 -7.14
N PRO A 158 -10.33 -23.33 -7.93
CA PRO A 158 -11.45 -24.21 -7.63
C PRO A 158 -11.25 -24.87 -6.25
N PRO A 159 -12.33 -25.10 -5.48
CA PRO A 159 -12.22 -25.78 -4.20
C PRO A 159 -11.52 -27.13 -4.41
N ARG A 160 -10.47 -27.41 -3.63
CA ARG A 160 -9.79 -28.70 -3.64
C ARG A 160 -10.84 -29.76 -3.34
N GLN A 161 -11.15 -30.61 -4.35
CA GLN A 161 -11.94 -31.79 -4.10
C GLN A 161 -11.12 -32.68 -3.18
N VAL A 162 -11.51 -32.76 -1.91
CA VAL A 162 -11.02 -33.79 -1.00
C VAL A 162 -11.50 -35.12 -1.58
N PRO A 163 -10.61 -36.06 -1.93
CA PRO A 163 -11.06 -37.38 -2.38
C PRO A 163 -11.95 -37.94 -1.28
N LYS A 164 -13.23 -38.26 -1.61
CA LYS A 164 -14.05 -39.10 -0.74
C LYS A 164 -13.32 -40.43 -0.63
N LEU A 165 -12.70 -40.70 0.50
CA LEU A 165 -12.33 -42.07 0.87
C LEU A 165 -13.63 -42.86 0.83
N LEU A 166 -13.73 -43.72 -0.16
CA LEU A 166 -14.78 -44.73 -0.23
C LEU A 166 -14.62 -45.68 0.96
N PRO A 167 -15.71 -46.09 1.57
CA PRO A 167 -15.69 -46.99 2.74
C PRO A 167 -15.13 -48.38 2.43
#